data_2d0453bd191e01881fd4e6ade44ca8b3
#
_entry.id   2d0453bd191e01881fd4e6ade44ca8b3
#
_cell.length_a   1.000
_cell.length_b   1.000
_cell.length_c   1.000
_cell.angle_alpha   90.00
_cell.angle_beta   90.00
_cell.angle_gamma   90.00
#
_symmetry.space_group_name_H-M   'P 1'
#
loop_
_entity.id
_entity.type
_entity.pdbx_description
1 polymer ?
#
loop_
_entity_poly.entity_id
_entity_poly.type
_entity_poly.pdbx_seq_one_letter_code
_entity_poly.pdbx_strand_id
1 'polypeptide(L)'
;ISAILSMKPRVEKLVIKDVKLRTFITDDINRDDLVAHVYDVTYGQVKNNDTLVLLDDSIVRGTTLKNSILRIVDRLSPKKIIIASSAPQIRYPDCYGIDMSKLNDFIAFRAAISLLKDRNMSSVIEDVYKECIKQIDLPKEKVINSVKKIYAPFSPEEVSKKISEIIKPKEM
;
A
#
# COMPACT_ATOMS: atom_id res chain seq x y z
N ILE A 1 -12.06 12.70 26.51
CA ILE A 1 -13.14 12.13 25.68
C ILE A 1 -14.04 13.24 25.16
N SER A 2 -14.54 14.16 26.01
CA SER A 2 -15.42 15.27 25.60
C SER A 2 -14.80 16.14 24.50
N ALA A 3 -13.51 16.47 24.59
CA ALA A 3 -12.79 17.22 23.56
C ALA A 3 -12.75 16.47 22.21
N ILE A 4 -12.58 15.15 22.22
CA ILE A 4 -12.59 14.32 21.02
C ILE A 4 -13.98 14.28 20.39
N LEU A 5 -15.02 14.10 21.22
CA LEU A 5 -16.41 14.07 20.75
C LEU A 5 -16.90 15.41 20.19
N SER A 6 -16.31 16.52 20.62
CA SER A 6 -16.62 17.86 20.10
C SER A 6 -15.87 18.20 18.80
N MET A 7 -14.88 17.41 18.39
CA MET A 7 -14.15 17.65 17.15
C MET A 7 -15.03 17.44 15.93
N LYS A 8 -15.07 18.45 15.05
CA LYS A 8 -15.75 18.39 13.75
C LYS A 8 -14.71 18.44 12.63
N PRO A 9 -14.16 17.28 12.21
CA PRO A 9 -13.20 17.27 11.10
C PRO A 9 -13.88 17.77 9.82
N ARG A 10 -13.14 18.52 9.01
CA ARG A 10 -13.60 18.90 7.68
C ARG A 10 -13.52 17.68 6.77
N VAL A 11 -14.64 17.28 6.20
CA VAL A 11 -14.74 16.16 5.26
C VAL A 11 -15.15 16.71 3.90
N GLU A 12 -14.32 16.47 2.89
CA GLU A 12 -14.50 16.93 1.52
C GLU A 12 -14.44 15.78 0.53
N LYS A 13 -15.25 15.83 -0.50
CA LYS A 13 -15.15 14.95 -1.66
C LYS A 13 -14.20 15.57 -2.69
N LEU A 14 -12.94 15.21 -2.63
CA LEU A 14 -11.90 15.80 -3.49
C LEU A 14 -11.80 15.09 -4.83
N VAL A 15 -12.09 13.80 -4.87
CA VAL A 15 -11.95 12.96 -6.05
C VAL A 15 -13.21 12.11 -6.18
N ILE A 16 -13.85 12.19 -7.34
CA ILE A 16 -15.05 11.42 -7.65
C ILE A 16 -14.70 10.48 -8.81
N LYS A 17 -14.87 9.18 -8.58
CA LYS A 17 -14.68 8.18 -9.62
C LYS A 17 -15.92 8.09 -10.50
N ASP A 18 -15.76 8.18 -11.83
CA ASP A 18 -16.86 7.88 -12.75
C ASP A 18 -17.19 6.39 -12.68
N VAL A 19 -18.41 6.08 -12.21
CA VAL A 19 -18.90 4.71 -11.98
C VAL A 19 -19.03 3.92 -13.29
N LYS A 20 -19.14 4.58 -14.44
CA LYS A 20 -19.29 3.94 -15.75
C LYS A 20 -17.98 3.40 -16.30
N LEU A 21 -16.85 3.90 -15.84
CA LEU A 21 -15.52 3.49 -16.30
C LEU A 21 -14.93 2.46 -15.33
N ARG A 22 -15.00 1.17 -15.69
CA ARG A 22 -14.37 0.07 -14.94
C ARG A 22 -12.91 -0.06 -15.36
N THR A 23 -11.99 0.29 -14.48
CA THR A 23 -10.53 0.24 -14.71
C THR A 23 -9.92 -1.18 -14.72
N PHE A 24 -10.75 -2.23 -14.52
CA PHE A 24 -10.26 -3.61 -14.39
C PHE A 24 -10.01 -4.33 -15.72
N ILE A 25 -10.37 -3.75 -16.87
CA ILE A 25 -10.43 -4.47 -18.16
C ILE A 25 -9.33 -4.00 -19.14
N THR A 26 -8.47 -3.07 -18.78
CA THR A 26 -7.43 -2.57 -19.69
C THR A 26 -6.03 -3.01 -19.29
N ASP A 27 -5.25 -3.42 -20.28
CA ASP A 27 -3.83 -3.74 -20.15
C ASP A 27 -3.03 -2.58 -19.54
N ASP A 28 -1.97 -2.91 -18.80
CA ASP A 28 -1.17 -1.99 -17.99
C ASP A 28 -0.60 -0.78 -18.77
N ILE A 29 -0.51 -0.86 -20.08
CA ILE A 29 0.10 0.17 -20.94
C ILE A 29 -0.76 1.44 -21.08
N ASN A 30 -2.09 1.33 -20.98
CA ASN A 30 -3.01 2.47 -21.11
C ASN A 30 -3.62 2.95 -19.78
N ARG A 31 -3.16 2.40 -18.67
CA ARG A 31 -3.76 2.64 -17.36
C ARG A 31 -3.51 4.05 -16.82
N ASP A 32 -2.36 4.64 -17.12
CA ASP A 32 -1.99 5.97 -16.62
C ASP A 32 -2.82 7.08 -17.28
N ASP A 33 -3.13 6.97 -18.58
CA ASP A 33 -3.99 7.91 -19.29
C ASP A 33 -5.47 7.73 -18.91
N LEU A 34 -5.92 6.49 -18.71
CA LEU A 34 -7.29 6.20 -18.29
C LEU A 34 -7.59 6.76 -16.89
N VAL A 35 -6.62 6.73 -15.99
CA VAL A 35 -6.77 7.27 -14.63
C VAL A 35 -7.04 8.77 -14.64
N ALA A 36 -6.44 9.52 -15.57
CA ALA A 36 -6.68 10.95 -15.71
C ALA A 36 -8.13 11.28 -16.11
N HIS A 37 -8.80 10.35 -16.80
CA HIS A 37 -10.19 10.51 -17.28
C HIS A 37 -11.25 9.89 -16.39
N VAL A 38 -10.85 9.00 -15.46
CA VAL A 38 -11.78 8.26 -14.57
C VAL A 38 -12.10 9.04 -13.31
N TYR A 39 -11.27 10.01 -12.94
CA TYR A 39 -11.41 10.75 -11.70
C TYR A 39 -11.59 12.24 -11.95
N ASP A 40 -12.75 12.75 -11.54
CA ASP A 40 -12.98 14.20 -11.44
C ASP A 40 -12.40 14.73 -10.15
N VAL A 41 -11.66 15.84 -10.25
CA VAL A 41 -10.98 16.47 -9.12
C VAL A 41 -11.63 17.83 -8.81
N THR A 42 -12.02 18.02 -7.56
CA THR A 42 -12.55 19.31 -7.10
C THR A 42 -11.39 20.23 -6.69
N TYR A 43 -11.06 21.19 -7.55
CA TYR A 43 -10.03 22.19 -7.26
C TYR A 43 -10.52 23.27 -6.30
N GLY A 44 -9.58 23.91 -5.58
CA GLY A 44 -9.86 25.04 -4.68
C GLY A 44 -10.31 24.65 -3.27
N GLN A 45 -10.62 23.39 -3.03
CA GLN A 45 -10.98 22.88 -1.69
C GLN A 45 -9.77 22.67 -0.78
N VAL A 46 -8.64 22.25 -1.36
CA VAL A 46 -7.39 22.01 -0.62
C VAL A 46 -6.52 23.26 -0.65
N LYS A 47 -6.04 23.65 0.53
CA LYS A 47 -5.09 24.76 0.69
C LYS A 47 -3.68 24.20 0.94
N ASN A 48 -2.65 24.96 0.57
CA ASN A 48 -1.25 24.57 0.73
C ASN A 48 -0.83 24.29 2.20
N ASN A 49 -1.65 24.75 3.17
CA ASN A 49 -1.41 24.48 4.59
C ASN A 49 -2.16 23.25 5.12
N ASP A 50 -3.02 22.65 4.30
CA ASP A 50 -3.85 21.52 4.74
C ASP A 50 -3.03 20.24 4.87
N THR A 51 -3.35 19.46 5.89
CA THR A 51 -2.97 18.07 6.01
C THR A 51 -4.16 17.22 5.58
N LEU A 52 -4.01 16.50 4.49
CA LEU A 52 -5.04 15.58 3.99
C LEU A 52 -4.90 14.23 4.66
N VAL A 53 -6.01 13.67 5.13
CA VAL A 53 -6.12 12.28 5.59
C VAL A 53 -6.97 11.52 4.58
N LEU A 54 -6.34 10.55 3.92
CA LEU A 54 -6.99 9.63 3.00
C LEU A 54 -7.32 8.35 3.75
N LEU A 55 -8.59 7.94 3.74
CA LEU A 55 -9.04 6.69 4.34
C LEU A 55 -9.16 5.63 3.24
N ASP A 56 -8.56 4.47 3.50
CA ASP A 56 -8.61 3.31 2.61
C ASP A 56 -9.00 2.06 3.43
N ASP A 57 -9.62 1.08 2.81
CA ASP A 57 -9.98 -0.17 3.47
C ASP A 57 -8.76 -1.06 3.70
N SER A 58 -7.92 -1.23 2.67
CA SER A 58 -6.70 -2.03 2.76
C SER A 58 -5.66 -1.65 1.69
N ILE A 59 -4.39 -1.75 2.05
CA ILE A 59 -3.27 -1.52 1.13
C ILE A 59 -2.58 -2.86 0.86
N VAL A 60 -2.89 -3.48 -0.28
CA VAL A 60 -2.29 -4.75 -0.69
C VAL A 60 -1.06 -4.51 -1.55
N ARG A 61 -1.24 -4.07 -2.79
CA ARG A 61 -0.17 -3.82 -3.77
C ARG A 61 0.35 -2.38 -3.73
N GLY A 62 -0.51 -1.45 -3.34
CA GLY A 62 -0.22 -0.02 -3.33
C GLY A 62 -0.13 0.63 -4.71
N THR A 63 -0.36 -0.10 -5.80
CA THR A 63 -0.26 0.40 -7.18
C THR A 63 -1.32 1.44 -7.50
N THR A 64 -2.60 1.15 -7.20
CA THR A 64 -3.70 2.12 -7.39
C THR A 64 -3.47 3.38 -6.58
N LEU A 65 -3.04 3.22 -5.33
CA LEU A 65 -2.74 4.34 -4.45
C LEU A 65 -1.60 5.21 -5.02
N LYS A 66 -0.50 4.59 -5.43
CA LYS A 66 0.68 5.28 -5.97
C LYS A 66 0.41 5.93 -7.32
N ASN A 67 -0.12 5.15 -8.27
CA ASN A 67 -0.19 5.56 -9.66
C ASN A 67 -1.41 6.45 -9.97
N SER A 68 -2.45 6.39 -9.13
CA SER A 68 -3.70 7.10 -9.33
C SER A 68 -3.94 8.13 -8.24
N ILE A 69 -4.31 7.67 -7.07
CA ILE A 69 -4.84 8.54 -6.00
C ILE A 69 -3.82 9.57 -5.54
N LEU A 70 -2.60 9.13 -5.23
CA LEU A 70 -1.57 10.05 -4.74
C LEU A 70 -1.12 11.05 -5.79
N ARG A 71 -1.02 10.66 -7.07
CA ARG A 71 -0.72 11.61 -8.16
C ARG A 71 -1.77 12.71 -8.30
N ILE A 72 -3.04 12.34 -8.16
CA ILE A 72 -4.15 13.30 -8.24
C ILE A 72 -4.12 14.25 -7.05
N VAL A 73 -3.98 13.70 -5.85
CA VAL A 73 -4.01 14.48 -4.61
C VAL A 73 -2.78 15.38 -4.48
N ASP A 74 -1.62 14.93 -4.97
CA ASP A 74 -0.37 15.70 -4.96
C ASP A 74 -0.49 16.98 -5.81
N ARG A 75 -1.22 16.93 -6.93
CA ARG A 75 -1.52 18.13 -7.76
C ARG A 75 -2.30 19.22 -7.03
N LEU A 76 -3.00 18.87 -5.95
CA LEU A 76 -3.69 19.84 -5.10
C LEU A 76 -2.74 20.56 -4.13
N SER A 77 -1.46 20.18 -4.12
CA SER A 77 -0.38 20.78 -3.34
C SER A 77 -0.69 20.90 -1.83
N PRO A 78 -1.16 19.84 -1.15
CA PRO A 78 -1.35 19.89 0.28
C PRO A 78 0.00 19.93 1.00
N LYS A 79 0.03 20.48 2.21
CA LYS A 79 1.23 20.46 3.06
C LYS A 79 1.70 19.04 3.39
N LYS A 80 0.75 18.12 3.60
CA LYS A 80 1.02 16.73 4.00
C LYS A 80 -0.14 15.83 3.60
N ILE A 81 0.19 14.61 3.19
CA ILE A 81 -0.78 13.54 2.95
C ILE A 81 -0.53 12.44 3.98
N ILE A 82 -1.58 12.03 4.68
CA ILE A 82 -1.60 10.91 5.61
C ILE A 82 -2.55 9.86 5.04
N ILE A 83 -2.10 8.62 4.92
CA ILE A 83 -2.93 7.50 4.51
C ILE A 83 -3.25 6.69 5.74
N ALA A 84 -4.53 6.50 6.02
CA ALA A 84 -5.03 5.66 7.10
C ALA A 84 -5.79 4.47 6.49
N SER A 85 -5.25 3.26 6.72
CA SER A 85 -5.90 2.01 6.31
C SER A 85 -6.67 1.44 7.49
N SER A 86 -7.91 1.01 7.27
CA SER A 86 -8.70 0.35 8.30
C SER A 86 -8.27 -1.09 8.56
N ALA A 87 -7.64 -1.75 7.56
CA ALA A 87 -7.01 -3.04 7.74
C ALA A 87 -5.54 -2.90 8.19
N PRO A 88 -5.02 -3.87 8.97
CA PRO A 88 -3.60 -3.96 9.25
C PRO A 88 -2.80 -4.25 7.96
N GLN A 89 -1.47 -4.19 8.06
CA GLN A 89 -0.60 -4.54 6.94
C GLN A 89 -0.88 -5.96 6.44
N ILE A 90 -1.22 -6.11 5.18
CA ILE A 90 -1.40 -7.41 4.53
C ILE A 90 -0.02 -7.99 4.23
N ARG A 91 0.39 -9.00 4.99
CA ARG A 91 1.77 -9.54 4.96
C ARG A 91 1.88 -10.90 4.29
N TYR A 92 0.78 -11.65 4.19
CA TYR A 92 0.77 -13.03 3.70
C TYR A 92 -0.31 -13.24 2.66
N PRO A 93 -0.06 -14.12 1.68
CA PRO A 93 -1.06 -14.49 0.70
C PRO A 93 -2.31 -15.10 1.34
N ASP A 94 -3.44 -14.92 0.67
CA ASP A 94 -4.70 -15.56 0.98
C ASP A 94 -5.02 -16.60 -0.10
N CYS A 95 -5.38 -17.81 0.31
CA CYS A 95 -5.71 -18.90 -0.60
C CYS A 95 -7.05 -18.70 -1.35
N TYR A 96 -7.92 -17.81 -0.85
CA TYR A 96 -9.20 -17.47 -1.50
C TYR A 96 -9.14 -16.23 -2.39
N GLY A 97 -8.10 -15.40 -2.22
CA GLY A 97 -7.95 -14.13 -2.94
C GLY A 97 -7.28 -14.32 -4.30
N ILE A 98 -8.01 -14.13 -5.40
CA ILE A 98 -7.46 -14.19 -6.77
C ILE A 98 -6.29 -13.20 -6.92
N ASP A 99 -6.43 -12.00 -6.35
CA ASP A 99 -5.44 -10.93 -6.41
C ASP A 99 -4.41 -10.95 -5.27
N MET A 100 -4.47 -11.94 -4.38
CA MET A 100 -3.65 -12.03 -3.17
C MET A 100 -2.82 -13.31 -3.12
N SER A 101 -2.48 -13.90 -4.28
CA SER A 101 -1.77 -15.18 -4.36
C SER A 101 -0.25 -15.06 -4.35
N LYS A 102 0.29 -13.95 -4.86
CA LYS A 102 1.74 -13.77 -5.05
C LYS A 102 2.34 -12.86 -3.99
N LEU A 103 3.20 -13.41 -3.15
CA LEU A 103 3.85 -12.70 -2.05
C LEU A 103 4.59 -11.42 -2.51
N ASN A 104 5.26 -11.47 -3.66
CA ASN A 104 6.00 -10.34 -4.21
C ASN A 104 5.13 -9.14 -4.61
N ASP A 105 3.82 -9.35 -4.79
CA ASP A 105 2.89 -8.28 -5.11
C ASP A 105 2.53 -7.43 -3.87
N PHE A 106 2.71 -7.98 -2.66
CA PHE A 106 2.41 -7.25 -1.44
C PHE A 106 3.41 -6.14 -1.16
N ILE A 107 2.89 -4.93 -0.98
CA ILE A 107 3.74 -3.78 -0.69
C ILE A 107 4.45 -3.92 0.66
N ALA A 108 3.80 -4.55 1.65
CA ALA A 108 4.40 -4.82 2.94
C ALA A 108 5.62 -5.77 2.82
N PHE A 109 5.53 -6.80 1.95
CA PHE A 109 6.64 -7.69 1.68
C PHE A 109 7.79 -6.97 0.99
N ARG A 110 7.50 -6.19 -0.04
CA ARG A 110 8.50 -5.38 -0.75
C ARG A 110 9.19 -4.37 0.18
N ALA A 111 8.43 -3.77 1.10
CA ALA A 111 8.98 -2.89 2.12
C ALA A 111 9.93 -3.63 3.08
N ALA A 112 9.53 -4.80 3.58
CA ALA A 112 10.38 -5.61 4.45
C ALA A 112 11.68 -6.08 3.75
N ILE A 113 11.59 -6.53 2.49
CA ILE A 113 12.76 -6.87 1.68
C ILE A 113 13.69 -5.66 1.50
N SER A 114 13.15 -4.47 1.24
CA SER A 114 13.94 -3.25 1.14
C SER A 114 14.65 -2.91 2.45
N LEU A 115 13.94 -3.01 3.57
CA LEU A 115 14.51 -2.77 4.90
C LEU A 115 15.64 -3.76 5.24
N LEU A 116 15.51 -5.05 4.88
CA LEU A 116 16.58 -6.04 5.06
C LEU A 116 17.83 -5.65 4.26
N LYS A 117 17.65 -5.19 3.01
CA LYS A 117 18.77 -4.71 2.18
C LYS A 117 19.42 -3.47 2.77
N ASP A 118 18.62 -2.49 3.22
CA ASP A 118 19.11 -1.25 3.82
C ASP A 118 19.94 -1.51 5.10
N ARG A 119 19.65 -2.61 5.80
CA ARG A 119 20.38 -3.04 7.02
C ARG A 119 21.47 -4.08 6.76
N ASN A 120 21.81 -4.38 5.51
CA ASN A 120 22.77 -5.43 5.14
C ASN A 120 22.41 -6.83 5.68
N MET A 121 21.11 -7.13 5.80
CA MET A 121 20.57 -8.39 6.30
C MET A 121 20.05 -9.29 5.16
N SER A 122 20.60 -9.19 3.98
CA SER A 122 20.14 -9.96 2.79
C SER A 122 20.23 -11.47 2.97
N SER A 123 21.13 -11.96 3.84
CA SER A 123 21.24 -13.39 4.16
C SER A 123 19.93 -13.98 4.69
N VAL A 124 19.12 -13.18 5.43
CA VAL A 124 17.82 -13.63 5.93
C VAL A 124 16.88 -14.04 4.78
N ILE A 125 16.96 -13.35 3.63
CA ILE A 125 16.12 -13.65 2.45
C ILE A 125 16.52 -15.02 1.89
N GLU A 126 17.83 -15.28 1.77
CA GLU A 126 18.35 -16.54 1.26
C GLU A 126 18.02 -17.71 2.19
N ASP A 127 18.17 -17.51 3.51
CA ASP A 127 17.86 -18.52 4.51
C ASP A 127 16.38 -18.89 4.50
N VAL A 128 15.49 -17.89 4.45
CA VAL A 128 14.04 -18.11 4.34
C VAL A 128 13.70 -18.83 3.04
N TYR A 129 14.31 -18.46 1.93
CA TYR A 129 14.11 -19.14 0.65
C TYR A 129 14.51 -20.63 0.75
N LYS A 130 15.71 -20.93 1.28
CA LYS A 130 16.17 -22.32 1.48
C LYS A 130 15.24 -23.11 2.40
N GLU A 131 14.73 -22.48 3.47
CA GLU A 131 13.76 -23.13 4.36
C GLU A 131 12.43 -23.40 3.66
N CYS A 132 11.92 -22.49 2.85
CA CYS A 132 10.72 -22.71 2.08
C CYS A 132 10.86 -23.87 1.08
N ILE A 133 11.99 -23.93 0.37
CA ILE A 133 12.27 -25.03 -0.58
C ILE A 133 12.28 -26.39 0.14
N LYS A 134 12.88 -26.49 1.32
CA LYS A 134 12.91 -27.75 2.09
C LYS A 134 11.51 -28.22 2.55
N GLN A 135 10.53 -27.35 2.51
CA GLN A 135 9.18 -27.65 2.97
C GLN A 135 8.19 -28.03 1.84
N ILE A 136 8.62 -27.96 0.57
CA ILE A 136 7.72 -28.20 -0.58
C ILE A 136 7.06 -29.58 -0.53
N ASP A 137 7.86 -30.61 -0.15
CA ASP A 137 7.39 -32.01 -0.12
C ASP A 137 6.90 -32.45 1.28
N LEU A 138 6.82 -31.53 2.24
CA LEU A 138 6.35 -31.86 3.57
C LEU A 138 4.83 -31.99 3.63
N PRO A 139 4.29 -32.87 4.47
CA PRO A 139 2.87 -32.89 4.80
C PRO A 139 2.43 -31.52 5.34
N LYS A 140 1.21 -31.08 5.01
CA LYS A 140 0.67 -29.74 5.36
C LYS A 140 0.80 -29.42 6.85
N GLU A 141 0.63 -30.42 7.72
CA GLU A 141 0.70 -30.28 9.16
C GLU A 141 2.12 -29.97 9.68
N LYS A 142 3.15 -30.22 8.85
CA LYS A 142 4.55 -29.98 9.18
C LYS A 142 5.10 -28.69 8.54
N VAL A 143 4.34 -28.06 7.67
CA VAL A 143 4.74 -26.81 7.02
C VAL A 143 4.63 -25.65 8.00
N ILE A 144 5.71 -24.89 8.14
CA ILE A 144 5.78 -23.69 8.96
C ILE A 144 5.92 -22.45 8.09
N ASN A 145 5.35 -21.34 8.52
CA ASN A 145 5.50 -20.07 7.80
C ASN A 145 6.87 -19.43 8.08
N SER A 146 7.88 -19.83 7.31
CA SER A 146 9.24 -19.26 7.41
C SER A 146 9.30 -17.78 6.98
N VAL A 147 8.35 -17.29 6.18
CA VAL A 147 8.28 -15.88 5.74
C VAL A 147 8.14 -14.92 6.91
N LYS A 148 7.65 -15.37 8.07
CA LYS A 148 7.61 -14.55 9.30
C LYS A 148 8.98 -13.97 9.66
N LYS A 149 10.07 -14.66 9.35
CA LYS A 149 11.45 -14.22 9.62
C LYS A 149 11.83 -12.96 8.83
N ILE A 150 11.23 -12.74 7.66
CA ILE A 150 11.42 -11.52 6.86
C ILE A 150 10.96 -10.26 7.60
N TYR A 151 9.87 -10.39 8.37
CA TYR A 151 9.28 -9.27 9.12
C TYR A 151 9.80 -9.15 10.55
N ALA A 152 10.36 -10.22 11.11
CA ALA A 152 10.73 -10.29 12.52
C ALA A 152 11.68 -9.17 13.01
N PRO A 153 12.65 -8.68 12.18
CA PRO A 153 13.56 -7.61 12.62
C PRO A 153 12.92 -6.21 12.68
N PHE A 154 11.65 -6.04 12.25
CA PHE A 154 11.05 -4.73 12.04
C PHE A 154 9.75 -4.57 12.83
N SER A 155 9.55 -3.38 13.38
CA SER A 155 8.27 -3.00 13.94
C SER A 155 7.24 -2.73 12.80
N PRO A 156 5.92 -2.81 13.10
CA PRO A 156 4.89 -2.42 12.14
C PRO A 156 5.06 -0.99 11.64
N GLU A 157 5.52 -0.08 12.48
CA GLU A 157 5.76 1.33 12.17
C GLU A 157 6.91 1.50 11.16
N GLU A 158 8.00 0.75 11.32
CA GLU A 158 9.12 0.76 10.38
C GLU A 158 8.69 0.27 8.99
N VAL A 159 7.91 -0.81 8.94
CA VAL A 159 7.35 -1.32 7.68
C VAL A 159 6.40 -0.30 7.06
N SER A 160 5.51 0.33 7.84
CA SER A 160 4.60 1.36 7.36
C SER A 160 5.34 2.59 6.82
N LYS A 161 6.41 3.01 7.50
CA LYS A 161 7.27 4.11 7.03
C LYS A 161 7.91 3.76 5.68
N LYS A 162 8.45 2.56 5.53
CA LYS A 162 9.03 2.10 4.27
C LYS A 162 7.97 1.99 3.16
N ILE A 163 6.76 1.54 3.47
CA ILE A 163 5.62 1.56 2.53
C ILE A 163 5.38 2.98 2.04
N SER A 164 5.34 3.97 2.94
CA SER A 164 5.11 5.37 2.56
C SER A 164 6.19 5.90 1.61
N GLU A 165 7.45 5.49 1.79
CA GLU A 165 8.55 5.83 0.88
C GLU A 165 8.38 5.22 -0.52
N ILE A 166 7.93 3.95 -0.58
CA ILE A 166 7.72 3.22 -1.85
C ILE A 166 6.56 3.81 -2.66
N ILE A 167 5.48 4.22 -1.99
CA ILE A 167 4.28 4.76 -2.66
C ILE A 167 4.38 6.24 -2.97
N LYS A 168 5.35 6.96 -2.39
CA LYS A 168 5.56 8.37 -2.67
C LYS A 168 5.70 8.58 -4.19
N PRO A 169 4.96 9.51 -4.80
CA PRO A 169 5.16 9.86 -6.20
C PRO A 169 6.61 10.27 -6.44
N LYS A 170 7.17 9.88 -7.56
CA LYS A 170 8.46 10.44 -7.98
C LYS A 170 8.18 11.90 -8.34
N GLU A 171 8.93 12.82 -7.77
CA GLU A 171 8.98 14.21 -8.23
C GLU A 171 9.29 14.18 -9.74
N MET A 172 8.43 14.79 -10.54
CA MET A 172 8.71 15.06 -11.94
C MET A 172 9.70 16.21 -12.06
#